data_eed622e11745b89af27549dfed497bf9
#
_entry.id   eed622e11745b89af27549dfed497bf9
#
_cell.length_a   1.000
_cell.length_b   1.000
_cell.length_c   1.000
_cell.angle_alpha   90.00
_cell.angle_beta   90.00
_cell.angle_gamma   90.00
#
_symmetry.space_group_name_H-M   'P 1'
#
loop_
_entity.id
_entity.type
_entity.pdbx_description
1 polymer ?
#
loop_
_entity_poly.entity_id
_entity_poly.type
_entity_poly.pdbx_seq_one_letter_code
_entity_poly.pdbx_strand_id
1 'polypeptide(L)'
;MKTLLACLAIILPSAAIAAPVVHWNEGQAAHLIEWLEASRDDALSGGDQDAGQIRAAMARSDQAQLDELATASAIRLMRAHRDGCCNAALRDGWHIDNGLSRIDIAQRVADAVAADRIDEMFGQMRPRHPYYFALRAAYASERDPERKATLAANLDRWRWMPREFGGRYLLVNTAAFEASLWEGQTELGRWQIIVGKTGSPTPIFAAKVRGVILNPWWEIPTSIVRESVGKLVATRPAEAARRGYVVEEGRYRQRPGANNALGRMKLVMPNPYTVYLHDTPSQSLFARDVRTFSHGCVRVGDALGLAASLLSSMPQWDRKHVDAAVASGKTQTVSLPAPMPVYVAYFTAEPDGAGGVRYFPDVYKRDGNATAPDDNGRCTQ
;
A
#
# COMPACT_ATOMS: atom_id res chain seq x y z
N MET A 1 33.93 -34.36 47.75
CA MET A 1 32.57 -33.94 48.09
C MET A 1 32.28 -32.70 47.26
N LYS A 2 31.51 -32.85 46.15
CA LYS A 2 31.06 -31.75 45.30
C LYS A 2 29.58 -31.59 45.53
N THR A 3 29.19 -30.50 46.16
CA THR A 3 27.79 -30.15 46.42
C THR A 3 27.16 -29.55 45.16
N LEU A 4 26.19 -30.21 44.55
CA LEU A 4 25.34 -29.63 43.50
C LEU A 4 24.26 -28.76 44.17
N LEU A 5 24.28 -27.47 43.86
CA LEU A 5 23.14 -26.60 44.13
C LEU A 5 22.15 -26.73 42.98
N ALA A 6 20.96 -27.25 43.23
CA ALA A 6 19.84 -27.28 42.31
C ALA A 6 19.10 -25.92 42.40
N CYS A 7 19.16 -25.11 41.35
CA CYS A 7 18.31 -23.92 41.22
C CYS A 7 16.89 -24.34 40.80
N LEU A 8 15.95 -24.22 41.75
CA LEU A 8 14.53 -24.37 41.51
C LEU A 8 14.00 -23.13 40.82
N ALA A 9 13.75 -23.19 39.51
CA ALA A 9 13.09 -22.12 38.75
C ALA A 9 11.59 -22.12 39.09
N ILE A 10 11.14 -21.12 39.83
CA ILE A 10 9.71 -20.89 40.10
C ILE A 10 9.12 -20.30 38.83
N ILE A 11 8.38 -21.11 38.07
CA ILE A 11 7.54 -20.67 36.95
C ILE A 11 6.28 -20.06 37.58
N LEU A 12 6.25 -18.73 37.67
CA LEU A 12 5.01 -18.00 37.98
C LEU A 12 4.06 -18.14 36.81
N PRO A 13 2.80 -18.56 37.01
CA PRO A 13 1.82 -18.57 35.95
C PRO A 13 1.59 -17.12 35.49
N SER A 14 1.77 -16.88 34.19
CA SER A 14 1.37 -15.63 33.57
C SER A 14 -0.13 -15.44 33.78
N ALA A 15 -0.52 -14.48 34.63
CA ALA A 15 -1.91 -14.14 34.81
C ALA A 15 -2.46 -13.69 33.44
N ALA A 16 -3.32 -14.50 32.84
CA ALA A 16 -4.12 -14.08 31.72
C ALA A 16 -4.94 -12.89 32.22
N ILE A 17 -4.65 -11.69 31.72
CA ILE A 17 -5.44 -10.50 31.97
C ILE A 17 -6.84 -10.85 31.40
N ALA A 18 -7.82 -11.03 32.29
CA ALA A 18 -9.20 -11.25 31.89
C ALA A 18 -9.62 -10.05 31.03
N ALA A 19 -10.26 -10.33 29.90
CA ALA A 19 -10.80 -9.26 29.06
C ALA A 19 -11.73 -8.39 29.92
N PRO A 20 -11.70 -7.06 29.76
CA PRO A 20 -12.54 -6.16 30.53
C PRO A 20 -14.02 -6.53 30.34
N VAL A 21 -14.77 -6.59 31.42
CA VAL A 21 -16.23 -6.81 31.37
C VAL A 21 -16.84 -5.51 30.79
N VAL A 22 -17.52 -5.63 29.64
CA VAL A 22 -18.09 -4.51 28.91
C VAL A 22 -19.60 -4.63 29.00
N HIS A 23 -20.27 -3.60 29.53
CA HIS A 23 -21.73 -3.53 29.59
C HIS A 23 -22.28 -2.70 28.45
N TRP A 24 -23.10 -3.30 27.62
CA TRP A 24 -23.75 -2.68 26.47
C TRP A 24 -25.17 -2.27 26.81
N ASN A 25 -25.52 -1.02 26.55
CA ASN A 25 -26.92 -0.63 26.54
C ASN A 25 -27.57 -0.93 25.17
N GLU A 26 -28.91 -0.87 25.11
CA GLU A 26 -29.66 -1.18 23.88
C GLU A 26 -29.30 -0.26 22.72
N GLY A 27 -29.05 1.04 22.96
CA GLY A 27 -28.66 2.00 21.94
C GLY A 27 -27.30 1.64 21.34
N GLN A 28 -26.30 1.35 22.16
CA GLN A 28 -24.97 0.92 21.72
C GLN A 28 -25.03 -0.39 20.92
N ALA A 29 -25.83 -1.34 21.38
CA ALA A 29 -26.04 -2.60 20.67
C ALA A 29 -26.71 -2.38 19.30
N ALA A 30 -27.66 -1.44 19.21
CA ALA A 30 -28.28 -1.06 17.94
C ALA A 30 -27.26 -0.47 16.95
N HIS A 31 -26.41 0.46 17.39
CA HIS A 31 -25.32 1.00 16.56
C HIS A 31 -24.34 -0.10 16.11
N LEU A 32 -23.96 -1.03 17.00
CA LEU A 32 -23.12 -2.16 16.62
C LEU A 32 -23.77 -3.04 15.54
N ILE A 33 -25.08 -3.30 15.67
CA ILE A 33 -25.85 -4.06 14.68
C ILE A 33 -25.78 -3.39 13.30
N GLU A 34 -25.94 -2.08 13.23
CA GLU A 34 -25.84 -1.33 11.98
C GLU A 34 -24.45 -1.48 11.33
N TRP A 35 -23.38 -1.43 12.12
CA TRP A 35 -22.02 -1.66 11.64
C TRP A 35 -21.79 -3.09 11.16
N LEU A 36 -22.33 -4.07 11.86
CA LEU A 36 -22.24 -5.49 11.50
C LEU A 36 -22.97 -5.76 10.17
N GLU A 37 -24.18 -5.25 9.99
CA GLU A 37 -24.94 -5.40 8.75
C GLU A 37 -24.29 -4.65 7.58
N ALA A 38 -23.77 -3.44 7.82
CA ALA A 38 -23.06 -2.66 6.81
C ALA A 38 -21.73 -3.30 6.38
N SER A 39 -21.16 -4.21 7.17
CA SER A 39 -19.87 -4.85 6.91
C SER A 39 -19.87 -5.75 5.66
N ARG A 40 -21.04 -6.27 5.25
CA ARG A 40 -21.19 -7.02 4.00
C ARG A 40 -20.76 -6.21 2.76
N ASP A 41 -21.03 -4.90 2.76
CA ASP A 41 -20.61 -4.01 1.66
C ASP A 41 -19.10 -3.77 1.67
N ASP A 42 -18.45 -3.96 2.81
CA ASP A 42 -17.01 -3.93 2.96
C ASP A 42 -16.35 -5.26 2.55
N ALA A 43 -17.08 -6.22 1.98
CA ALA A 43 -16.65 -7.60 1.73
C ALA A 43 -16.15 -8.30 3.01
N LEU A 44 -16.78 -7.98 4.15
CA LEU A 44 -16.55 -8.66 5.42
C LEU A 44 -17.75 -9.55 5.74
N SER A 45 -17.48 -10.69 6.30
CA SER A 45 -18.47 -11.76 6.49
C SER A 45 -18.85 -11.96 7.96
N GLY A 46 -19.99 -12.63 8.19
CA GLY A 46 -20.48 -12.99 9.53
C GLY A 46 -21.25 -11.88 10.24
N GLY A 47 -21.28 -10.65 9.72
CA GLY A 47 -21.95 -9.53 10.37
C GLY A 47 -23.44 -9.73 10.55
N ASP A 48 -24.14 -10.23 9.54
CA ASP A 48 -25.60 -10.49 9.62
C ASP A 48 -25.94 -11.56 10.66
N GLN A 49 -25.13 -12.61 10.78
CA GLN A 49 -25.28 -13.65 11.80
C GLN A 49 -25.08 -13.08 13.21
N ASP A 50 -24.01 -12.30 13.41
CA ASP A 50 -23.70 -11.68 14.68
C ASP A 50 -24.82 -10.68 15.08
N ALA A 51 -25.29 -9.87 14.15
CA ALA A 51 -26.41 -8.95 14.34
C ALA A 51 -27.70 -9.69 14.78
N GLY A 52 -27.99 -10.82 14.14
CA GLY A 52 -29.15 -11.66 14.50
C GLY A 52 -29.05 -12.22 15.92
N GLN A 53 -27.86 -12.68 16.34
CA GLN A 53 -27.64 -13.20 17.70
C GLN A 53 -27.78 -12.09 18.76
N ILE A 54 -27.24 -10.90 18.51
CA ILE A 54 -27.36 -9.74 19.41
C ILE A 54 -28.84 -9.34 19.55
N ARG A 55 -29.61 -9.23 18.45
CA ARG A 55 -31.06 -8.95 18.50
C ARG A 55 -31.82 -9.99 19.31
N ALA A 56 -31.46 -11.27 19.18
CA ALA A 56 -32.10 -12.34 19.94
C ALA A 56 -31.80 -12.23 21.44
N ALA A 57 -30.62 -11.83 21.86
CA ALA A 57 -30.28 -11.58 23.26
C ALA A 57 -31.06 -10.38 23.83
N MET A 58 -31.14 -9.27 23.07
CA MET A 58 -31.95 -8.09 23.43
C MET A 58 -33.44 -8.46 23.63
N ALA A 59 -34.00 -9.20 22.68
CA ALA A 59 -35.42 -9.63 22.75
C ALA A 59 -35.74 -10.51 23.96
N ARG A 60 -34.75 -11.24 24.49
CA ARG A 60 -34.89 -12.05 25.72
C ARG A 60 -34.55 -11.29 26.99
N SER A 61 -34.14 -10.03 26.89
CA SER A 61 -33.62 -9.23 28.02
C SER A 61 -32.47 -9.94 28.76
N ASP A 62 -31.67 -10.74 28.04
CA ASP A 62 -30.52 -11.44 28.57
C ASP A 62 -29.27 -10.56 28.49
N GLN A 63 -29.07 -9.74 29.52
CA GLN A 63 -27.98 -8.77 29.56
C GLN A 63 -26.61 -9.43 29.51
N ALA A 64 -26.41 -10.56 30.20
CA ALA A 64 -25.12 -11.23 30.20
C ALA A 64 -24.74 -11.77 28.81
N GLN A 65 -25.73 -12.35 28.12
CA GLN A 65 -25.53 -12.83 26.75
C GLN A 65 -25.35 -11.66 25.75
N LEU A 66 -26.07 -10.55 25.95
CA LEU A 66 -25.88 -9.34 25.15
C LEU A 66 -24.45 -8.80 25.27
N ASP A 67 -23.93 -8.65 26.48
CA ASP A 67 -22.58 -8.16 26.75
C ASP A 67 -21.50 -9.05 26.12
N GLU A 68 -21.64 -10.36 26.24
CA GLU A 68 -20.73 -11.34 25.64
C GLU A 68 -20.74 -11.25 24.11
N LEU A 69 -21.92 -11.38 23.49
CA LEU A 69 -22.06 -11.42 22.03
C LEU A 69 -21.65 -10.09 21.38
N ALA A 70 -22.08 -8.96 21.94
CA ALA A 70 -21.76 -7.67 21.41
C ALA A 70 -20.25 -7.37 21.50
N THR A 71 -19.62 -7.69 22.65
CA THR A 71 -18.16 -7.51 22.80
C THR A 71 -17.37 -8.38 21.83
N ALA A 72 -17.73 -9.68 21.73
CA ALA A 72 -17.07 -10.60 20.81
C ALA A 72 -17.22 -10.15 19.35
N SER A 73 -18.42 -9.73 18.93
CA SER A 73 -18.72 -9.27 17.58
C SER A 73 -18.00 -7.96 17.24
N ALA A 74 -17.98 -7.01 18.18
CA ALA A 74 -17.23 -5.76 18.01
C ALA A 74 -15.72 -6.01 17.83
N ILE A 75 -15.14 -6.90 18.64
CA ILE A 75 -13.72 -7.30 18.53
C ILE A 75 -13.46 -7.98 17.17
N ARG A 76 -14.33 -8.89 16.72
CA ARG A 76 -14.19 -9.53 15.39
C ARG A 76 -14.23 -8.51 14.26
N LEU A 77 -15.22 -7.61 14.26
CA LEU A 77 -15.37 -6.60 13.22
C LEU A 77 -14.17 -5.62 13.20
N MET A 78 -13.68 -5.22 14.39
CA MET A 78 -12.48 -4.39 14.50
C MET A 78 -11.24 -5.08 13.91
N ARG A 79 -11.05 -6.37 14.21
CA ARG A 79 -9.96 -7.18 13.63
C ARG A 79 -10.10 -7.28 12.12
N ALA A 80 -11.32 -7.55 11.62
CA ALA A 80 -11.57 -7.63 10.19
C ALA A 80 -11.26 -6.30 9.46
N HIS A 81 -11.61 -5.15 10.04
CA HIS A 81 -11.22 -3.85 9.50
C HIS A 81 -9.71 -3.57 9.59
N ARG A 82 -8.99 -4.13 10.56
CA ARG A 82 -7.53 -3.97 10.70
C ARG A 82 -6.76 -4.86 9.73
N ASP A 83 -7.12 -6.13 9.69
CA ASP A 83 -6.30 -7.19 9.06
C ASP A 83 -6.83 -7.62 7.69
N GLY A 84 -8.08 -7.29 7.38
CA GLY A 84 -8.82 -7.88 6.28
C GLY A 84 -9.42 -9.22 6.69
N CYS A 85 -10.21 -9.81 5.81
CA CYS A 85 -10.85 -11.09 6.07
C CYS A 85 -10.53 -12.16 5.01
N CYS A 86 -9.93 -11.76 3.90
CA CYS A 86 -9.61 -12.68 2.83
C CYS A 86 -8.23 -13.32 3.04
N ASN A 87 -7.95 -14.31 2.24
CA ASN A 87 -6.78 -15.16 2.27
C ASN A 87 -5.49 -14.44 2.69
N ALA A 88 -4.85 -14.88 3.78
CA ALA A 88 -3.57 -14.34 4.27
C ALA A 88 -2.47 -14.34 3.20
N ALA A 89 -2.52 -15.27 2.23
CA ALA A 89 -1.60 -15.31 1.10
C ALA A 89 -1.68 -14.06 0.19
N LEU A 90 -2.81 -13.34 0.16
CA LEU A 90 -2.91 -12.06 -0.55
C LEU A 90 -2.02 -10.97 0.06
N ARG A 91 -1.68 -11.09 1.34
CA ARG A 91 -0.81 -10.17 2.07
C ARG A 91 0.67 -10.49 1.91
N ASP A 92 1.00 -11.62 1.30
CA ASP A 92 2.41 -12.00 1.10
C ASP A 92 3.14 -10.96 0.26
N GLY A 93 4.34 -10.57 0.73
CA GLY A 93 5.12 -9.50 0.11
C GLY A 93 4.53 -8.09 0.25
N TRP A 94 3.52 -7.88 1.12
CA TRP A 94 3.00 -6.56 1.44
C TRP A 94 3.76 -5.94 2.61
N HIS A 95 4.62 -4.96 2.32
CA HIS A 95 5.50 -4.31 3.30
C HIS A 95 5.07 -2.86 3.60
N ILE A 96 3.77 -2.60 3.60
CA ILE A 96 3.20 -1.34 4.06
C ILE A 96 2.55 -1.61 5.42
N ASP A 97 2.97 -0.87 6.44
CA ASP A 97 2.35 -0.91 7.76
C ASP A 97 1.13 0.03 7.78
N ASN A 98 -0.02 -0.49 8.17
CA ASN A 98 -1.24 0.31 8.31
C ASN A 98 -1.29 1.14 9.61
N GLY A 99 -0.28 1.02 10.47
CA GLY A 99 -0.17 1.75 11.74
C GLY A 99 -1.07 1.21 12.86
N LEU A 100 -1.79 0.09 12.63
CA LEU A 100 -2.77 -0.44 13.57
C LEU A 100 -2.32 -1.71 14.29
N SER A 101 -1.13 -2.23 13.99
CA SER A 101 -0.63 -3.51 14.52
C SER A 101 -0.49 -3.55 16.05
N ARG A 102 -0.28 -2.38 16.68
CA ARG A 102 -0.08 -2.24 18.14
C ARG A 102 -1.33 -1.87 18.92
N ILE A 103 -2.49 -1.76 18.28
CA ILE A 103 -3.73 -1.40 18.96
C ILE A 103 -4.24 -2.61 19.74
N ASP A 104 -4.47 -2.42 21.04
CA ASP A 104 -5.25 -3.36 21.85
C ASP A 104 -6.75 -3.16 21.48
N ILE A 105 -7.26 -4.08 20.69
CA ILE A 105 -8.62 -4.00 20.19
C ILE A 105 -9.64 -4.21 21.31
N ALA A 106 -9.38 -5.13 22.27
CA ALA A 106 -10.31 -5.38 23.35
C ALA A 106 -10.46 -4.15 24.26
N GLN A 107 -9.33 -3.55 24.63
CA GLN A 107 -9.33 -2.30 25.41
C GLN A 107 -10.02 -1.17 24.66
N ARG A 108 -9.76 -1.03 23.36
CA ARG A 108 -10.39 0.02 22.55
C ARG A 108 -11.92 -0.14 22.44
N VAL A 109 -12.42 -1.38 22.35
CA VAL A 109 -13.86 -1.66 22.40
C VAL A 109 -14.43 -1.25 23.75
N ALA A 110 -13.77 -1.65 24.86
CA ALA A 110 -14.20 -1.29 26.20
C ALA A 110 -14.27 0.23 26.41
N ASP A 111 -13.22 0.95 25.98
CA ASP A 111 -13.15 2.41 26.07
C ASP A 111 -14.25 3.10 25.25
N ALA A 112 -14.53 2.58 24.05
CA ALA A 112 -15.55 3.14 23.17
C ALA A 112 -16.97 2.93 23.73
N VAL A 113 -17.26 1.76 24.31
CA VAL A 113 -18.53 1.48 24.95
C VAL A 113 -18.70 2.37 26.20
N ALA A 114 -17.68 2.46 27.05
CA ALA A 114 -17.71 3.30 28.24
C ALA A 114 -17.91 4.80 27.92
N ALA A 115 -17.42 5.26 26.77
CA ALA A 115 -17.51 6.64 26.33
C ALA A 115 -18.69 6.90 25.38
N ASP A 116 -19.52 5.90 25.05
CA ASP A 116 -20.61 5.97 24.06
C ASP A 116 -20.15 6.47 22.67
N ARG A 117 -19.02 5.91 22.16
CA ARG A 117 -18.37 6.32 20.89
C ARG A 117 -18.17 5.17 19.92
N ILE A 118 -19.18 4.33 19.75
CA ILE A 118 -19.13 3.14 18.88
C ILE A 118 -18.86 3.52 17.42
N ASP A 119 -19.57 4.51 16.90
CA ASP A 119 -19.45 4.96 15.50
C ASP A 119 -18.07 5.57 15.23
N GLU A 120 -17.55 6.36 16.18
CA GLU A 120 -16.21 6.94 16.05
C GLU A 120 -15.14 5.85 16.02
N MET A 121 -15.24 4.85 16.88
CA MET A 121 -14.32 3.72 16.95
C MET A 121 -14.24 2.98 15.62
N PHE A 122 -15.37 2.56 15.06
CA PHE A 122 -15.39 1.85 13.78
C PHE A 122 -15.00 2.77 12.62
N GLY A 123 -15.45 4.02 12.62
CA GLY A 123 -15.09 5.01 11.61
C GLY A 123 -13.57 5.30 11.54
N GLN A 124 -12.86 5.17 12.68
CA GLN A 124 -11.40 5.28 12.72
C GLN A 124 -10.69 4.02 12.20
N MET A 125 -11.30 2.85 12.32
CA MET A 125 -10.73 1.58 11.85
C MET A 125 -10.95 1.34 10.36
N ARG A 126 -12.05 1.81 9.79
CA ARG A 126 -12.33 1.71 8.35
C ARG A 126 -11.37 2.58 7.54
N PRO A 127 -10.88 2.12 6.37
CA PRO A 127 -10.10 2.96 5.46
C PRO A 127 -10.88 4.21 5.04
N ARG A 128 -10.19 5.37 4.97
CA ARG A 128 -10.81 6.67 4.68
C ARG A 128 -10.54 7.20 3.28
N HIS A 129 -9.73 6.49 2.48
CA HIS A 129 -9.41 6.89 1.12
C HIS A 129 -10.67 6.84 0.23
N PRO A 130 -10.93 7.84 -0.64
CA PRO A 130 -12.12 7.87 -1.50
C PRO A 130 -12.25 6.62 -2.39
N TYR A 131 -11.16 6.02 -2.83
CA TYR A 131 -11.17 4.78 -3.61
C TYR A 131 -11.75 3.59 -2.84
N TYR A 132 -11.52 3.51 -1.52
CA TYR A 132 -12.13 2.46 -0.71
C TYR A 132 -13.66 2.53 -0.74
N PHE A 133 -14.22 3.74 -0.55
CA PHE A 133 -15.68 3.93 -0.56
C PHE A 133 -16.29 3.67 -1.94
N ALA A 134 -15.62 4.08 -3.00
CA ALA A 134 -16.07 3.80 -4.35
C ALA A 134 -16.05 2.29 -4.67
N LEU A 135 -14.98 1.57 -4.30
CA LEU A 135 -14.91 0.11 -4.47
C LEU A 135 -15.92 -0.63 -3.58
N ARG A 136 -16.17 -0.14 -2.37
CA ARG A 136 -17.20 -0.64 -1.47
C ARG A 136 -18.60 -0.57 -2.10
N ALA A 137 -18.95 0.58 -2.66
CA ALA A 137 -20.23 0.77 -3.36
C ALA A 137 -20.33 -0.14 -4.59
N ALA A 138 -19.26 -0.27 -5.37
CA ALA A 138 -19.20 -1.18 -6.50
C ALA A 138 -19.36 -2.65 -6.06
N TYR A 139 -18.70 -3.08 -4.98
CA TYR A 139 -18.81 -4.44 -4.44
C TYR A 139 -20.25 -4.78 -4.04
N ALA A 140 -20.95 -3.85 -3.38
CA ALA A 140 -22.34 -4.05 -2.95
C ALA A 140 -23.29 -4.31 -4.14
N SER A 141 -23.02 -3.72 -5.30
CA SER A 141 -23.86 -3.83 -6.50
C SER A 141 -23.38 -4.88 -7.52
N GLU A 142 -22.13 -5.37 -7.42
CA GLU A 142 -21.55 -6.31 -8.38
C GLU A 142 -22.23 -7.69 -8.34
N ARG A 143 -22.52 -8.23 -9.51
CA ARG A 143 -23.19 -9.53 -9.68
C ARG A 143 -22.27 -10.60 -10.29
N ASP A 144 -21.24 -10.17 -11.02
CA ASP A 144 -20.26 -11.10 -11.59
C ASP A 144 -19.34 -11.62 -10.48
N PRO A 145 -19.24 -12.96 -10.27
CA PRO A 145 -18.46 -13.52 -9.17
C PRO A 145 -16.97 -13.21 -9.25
N GLU A 146 -16.38 -13.18 -10.45
CA GLU A 146 -14.94 -12.93 -10.62
C GLU A 146 -14.61 -11.47 -10.31
N ARG A 147 -15.43 -10.55 -10.81
CA ARG A 147 -15.28 -9.11 -10.48
C ARG A 147 -15.51 -8.85 -9.01
N LYS A 148 -16.51 -9.52 -8.42
CA LYS A 148 -16.79 -9.40 -6.99
C LYS A 148 -15.63 -9.91 -6.13
N ALA A 149 -15.01 -11.02 -6.50
CA ALA A 149 -13.80 -11.52 -5.84
C ALA A 149 -12.63 -10.54 -5.98
N THR A 150 -12.42 -9.98 -7.17
CA THR A 150 -11.40 -8.94 -7.40
C THR A 150 -11.65 -7.70 -6.53
N LEU A 151 -12.89 -7.23 -6.42
CA LEU A 151 -13.25 -6.10 -5.56
C LEU A 151 -12.98 -6.41 -4.08
N ALA A 152 -13.34 -7.61 -3.60
CA ALA A 152 -13.07 -8.04 -2.24
C ALA A 152 -11.56 -8.03 -1.91
N ALA A 153 -10.72 -8.58 -2.80
CA ALA A 153 -9.28 -8.56 -2.66
C ALA A 153 -8.70 -7.13 -2.58
N ASN A 154 -9.26 -6.21 -3.38
CA ASN A 154 -8.81 -4.82 -3.36
C ASN A 154 -9.31 -4.04 -2.13
N LEU A 155 -10.50 -4.35 -1.62
CA LEU A 155 -10.97 -3.82 -0.34
C LEU A 155 -10.06 -4.26 0.81
N ASP A 156 -9.59 -5.51 0.84
CA ASP A 156 -8.59 -5.96 1.82
C ASP A 156 -7.25 -5.23 1.67
N ARG A 157 -6.75 -5.03 0.45
CA ARG A 157 -5.52 -4.27 0.20
C ARG A 157 -5.62 -2.83 0.73
N TRP A 158 -6.78 -2.20 0.61
CA TRP A 158 -7.02 -0.89 1.22
C TRP A 158 -6.99 -0.93 2.76
N ARG A 159 -7.40 -2.03 3.40
CA ARG A 159 -7.28 -2.22 4.86
C ARG A 159 -5.84 -2.32 5.31
N TRP A 160 -4.95 -2.79 4.45
CA TRP A 160 -3.51 -2.85 4.73
C TRP A 160 -2.77 -1.55 4.44
N MET A 161 -3.43 -0.57 3.85
CA MET A 161 -2.90 0.79 3.72
C MET A 161 -3.03 1.57 5.03
N PRO A 162 -2.17 2.58 5.27
CA PRO A 162 -2.31 3.47 6.42
C PRO A 162 -3.69 4.15 6.46
N ARG A 163 -4.18 4.42 7.66
CA ARG A 163 -5.40 5.24 7.81
C ARG A 163 -5.16 6.71 7.50
N GLU A 164 -3.93 7.17 7.71
CA GLU A 164 -3.47 8.51 7.42
C GLU A 164 -2.32 8.44 6.40
N PHE A 165 -2.55 8.95 5.21
CA PHE A 165 -1.55 8.97 4.12
C PHE A 165 -0.55 10.13 4.23
N GLY A 166 -0.82 11.09 5.12
CA GLY A 166 -0.16 12.39 5.16
C GLY A 166 -0.91 13.43 4.34
N GLY A 167 -0.54 14.71 4.51
CA GLY A 167 -1.20 15.81 3.81
C GLY A 167 -1.01 15.74 2.29
N ARG A 168 0.18 15.29 1.84
CA ARG A 168 0.52 15.08 0.44
C ARG A 168 1.31 13.79 0.29
N TYR A 169 0.97 12.97 -0.70
CA TYR A 169 1.60 11.66 -0.91
C TYR A 169 1.55 11.21 -2.37
N LEU A 170 2.45 10.31 -2.72
CA LEU A 170 2.48 9.63 -4.03
C LEU A 170 1.99 8.18 -3.85
N LEU A 171 0.97 7.80 -4.60
CA LEU A 171 0.48 6.43 -4.69
C LEU A 171 0.91 5.83 -6.04
N VAL A 172 1.68 4.76 -6.00
CA VAL A 172 2.17 4.04 -7.18
C VAL A 172 1.44 2.71 -7.25
N ASN A 173 0.47 2.61 -8.18
CA ASN A 173 -0.21 1.33 -8.43
C ASN A 173 0.49 0.57 -9.54
N THR A 174 1.20 -0.50 -9.16
CA THR A 174 2.00 -1.28 -10.10
C THR A 174 1.17 -2.16 -11.03
N ALA A 175 -0.06 -2.56 -10.66
CA ALA A 175 -0.98 -3.30 -11.53
C ALA A 175 -1.64 -2.39 -12.58
N ALA A 176 -1.96 -1.14 -12.21
CA ALA A 176 -2.50 -0.14 -13.13
C ALA A 176 -1.44 0.45 -14.06
N PHE A 177 -0.17 0.26 -13.75
CA PHE A 177 0.95 0.96 -14.40
C PHE A 177 0.81 2.48 -14.32
N GLU A 178 0.37 2.99 -13.17
CA GLU A 178 0.13 4.40 -12.92
C GLU A 178 0.69 4.83 -11.56
N ALA A 179 1.13 6.08 -11.48
CA ALA A 179 1.46 6.76 -10.24
C ALA A 179 0.61 8.03 -10.13
N SER A 180 0.02 8.28 -8.99
CA SER A 180 -0.82 9.46 -8.74
C SER A 180 -0.33 10.25 -7.53
N LEU A 181 -0.32 11.57 -7.67
CA LEU A 181 0.00 12.51 -6.60
C LEU A 181 -1.30 13.01 -5.97
N TRP A 182 -1.37 12.97 -4.66
CA TRP A 182 -2.54 13.33 -3.88
C TRP A 182 -2.23 14.43 -2.87
N GLU A 183 -3.23 15.25 -2.59
CA GLU A 183 -3.26 16.19 -1.47
C GLU A 183 -4.56 15.98 -0.69
N GLY A 184 -4.46 15.45 0.52
CA GLY A 184 -5.62 14.97 1.26
C GLY A 184 -6.37 13.89 0.48
N GLN A 185 -7.61 14.19 0.08
CA GLN A 185 -8.46 13.30 -0.71
C GLN A 185 -8.57 13.66 -2.19
N THR A 186 -7.78 14.66 -2.64
CA THR A 186 -7.80 15.16 -4.02
C THR A 186 -6.60 14.65 -4.80
N GLU A 187 -6.85 14.06 -5.96
CA GLU A 187 -5.80 13.70 -6.91
C GLU A 187 -5.35 14.94 -7.68
N LEU A 188 -4.05 15.26 -7.60
CA LEU A 188 -3.45 16.41 -8.27
C LEU A 188 -2.91 16.10 -9.66
N GLY A 189 -2.58 14.83 -9.92
CA GLY A 189 -2.03 14.41 -11.20
C GLY A 189 -1.71 12.92 -11.24
N ARG A 190 -1.58 12.41 -12.46
CA ARG A 190 -1.36 10.98 -12.74
C ARG A 190 -0.36 10.80 -13.87
N TRP A 191 0.53 9.82 -13.71
CA TRP A 191 1.61 9.50 -14.66
C TRP A 191 1.61 8.03 -14.97
N GLN A 192 1.80 7.69 -16.24
CA GLN A 192 2.09 6.32 -16.64
C GLN A 192 3.43 5.87 -16.08
N ILE A 193 3.52 4.60 -15.69
CA ILE A 193 4.77 4.00 -15.23
C ILE A 193 5.06 2.68 -15.93
N ILE A 194 6.36 2.31 -15.91
CA ILE A 194 6.87 0.98 -16.25
C ILE A 194 7.42 0.37 -14.99
N VAL A 195 7.02 -0.86 -14.71
CA VAL A 195 7.37 -1.59 -13.48
C VAL A 195 8.25 -2.81 -13.76
N GLY A 196 8.63 -3.54 -12.74
CA GLY A 196 9.46 -4.74 -12.84
C GLY A 196 8.83 -5.84 -13.69
N LYS A 197 9.67 -6.59 -14.43
CA LYS A 197 9.24 -7.81 -15.12
C LYS A 197 8.79 -8.88 -14.10
N THR A 198 8.01 -9.87 -14.52
CA THR A 198 7.47 -10.92 -13.64
C THR A 198 8.55 -11.69 -12.87
N GLY A 199 9.73 -11.89 -13.45
CA GLY A 199 10.87 -12.51 -12.78
C GLY A 199 11.64 -11.60 -11.80
N SER A 200 11.35 -10.30 -11.77
CA SER A 200 11.89 -9.31 -10.82
C SER A 200 10.82 -8.22 -10.57
N PRO A 201 9.73 -8.57 -9.90
CA PRO A 201 8.59 -7.66 -9.70
C PRO A 201 8.98 -6.47 -8.84
N THR A 202 8.31 -5.34 -9.07
CA THR A 202 8.41 -4.20 -8.16
C THR A 202 7.80 -4.59 -6.82
N PRO A 203 8.51 -4.47 -5.69
CA PRO A 203 8.00 -4.81 -4.36
C PRO A 203 6.90 -3.82 -3.93
N ILE A 204 6.07 -4.26 -2.99
CA ILE A 204 5.06 -3.42 -2.34
C ILE A 204 5.67 -2.90 -1.04
N PHE A 205 5.79 -1.59 -0.91
CA PHE A 205 6.40 -0.95 0.29
C PHE A 205 6.03 0.51 0.42
N ALA A 206 6.26 1.05 1.61
CA ALA A 206 6.21 2.48 1.88
C ALA A 206 7.61 3.06 2.03
N ALA A 207 7.80 4.28 1.56
CA ALA A 207 9.03 5.05 1.75
C ALA A 207 8.69 6.56 1.84
N LYS A 208 9.73 7.40 1.88
CA LYS A 208 9.59 8.85 1.84
C LYS A 208 10.47 9.44 0.74
N VAL A 209 9.87 10.22 -0.14
CA VAL A 209 10.59 11.06 -1.11
C VAL A 209 11.17 12.25 -0.35
N ARG A 210 12.48 12.45 -0.44
CA ARG A 210 13.23 13.53 0.20
C ARG A 210 13.61 14.64 -0.79
N GLY A 211 13.56 14.34 -2.09
CA GLY A 211 13.96 15.29 -3.13
C GLY A 211 14.00 14.67 -4.50
N VAL A 212 14.46 15.46 -5.45
CA VAL A 212 14.63 15.10 -6.86
C VAL A 212 16.09 15.34 -7.27
N ILE A 213 16.68 14.40 -8.00
CA ILE A 213 17.96 14.58 -8.68
C ILE A 213 17.68 14.83 -10.16
N LEU A 214 18.08 15.95 -10.66
CA LEU A 214 18.06 16.30 -12.10
C LEU A 214 19.42 15.94 -12.70
N ASN A 215 19.44 15.42 -13.94
CA ASN A 215 20.60 14.90 -14.61
C ASN A 215 21.40 13.92 -13.72
N PRO A 216 20.79 12.80 -13.27
CA PRO A 216 21.44 11.87 -12.34
C PRO A 216 22.61 11.13 -12.99
N TRP A 217 23.66 10.88 -12.23
CA TRP A 217 24.56 9.77 -12.50
C TRP A 217 23.85 8.47 -12.16
N TRP A 218 24.07 7.44 -12.95
CA TRP A 218 23.59 6.09 -12.63
C TRP A 218 24.74 5.25 -12.06
N GLU A 219 24.66 4.92 -10.80
CA GLU A 219 25.50 3.89 -10.18
C GLU A 219 24.90 2.54 -10.59
N ILE A 220 25.64 1.74 -11.35
CA ILE A 220 25.11 0.54 -11.99
C ILE A 220 25.17 -0.63 -11.02
N PRO A 221 24.03 -1.25 -10.68
CA PRO A 221 24.02 -2.43 -9.80
C PRO A 221 24.84 -3.58 -10.35
N THR A 222 25.53 -4.32 -9.48
CA THR A 222 26.39 -5.46 -9.85
C THR A 222 25.65 -6.51 -10.67
N SER A 223 24.37 -6.73 -10.42
CA SER A 223 23.51 -7.62 -11.21
C SER A 223 23.45 -7.20 -12.69
N ILE A 224 23.23 -5.91 -12.96
CA ILE A 224 23.19 -5.37 -14.33
C ILE A 224 24.57 -5.35 -14.97
N VAL A 225 25.63 -5.10 -14.19
CA VAL A 225 26.99 -5.22 -14.69
C VAL A 225 27.25 -6.66 -15.18
N ARG A 226 26.88 -7.67 -14.41
CA ARG A 226 27.03 -9.08 -14.78
C ARG A 226 26.14 -9.48 -15.96
N GLU A 227 24.92 -8.98 -16.01
CA GLU A 227 23.94 -9.31 -17.05
C GLU A 227 24.36 -8.75 -18.44
N SER A 228 24.88 -7.53 -18.50
CA SER A 228 25.05 -6.83 -19.78
C SER A 228 26.20 -5.82 -19.85
N VAL A 229 26.26 -4.86 -18.91
CA VAL A 229 27.16 -3.71 -19.02
C VAL A 229 28.62 -4.10 -18.96
N GLY A 230 29.00 -5.06 -18.10
CA GLY A 230 30.37 -5.54 -17.97
C GLY A 230 30.88 -6.12 -19.29
N LYS A 231 30.08 -6.94 -19.98
CA LYS A 231 30.43 -7.48 -21.29
C LYS A 231 30.58 -6.37 -22.33
N LEU A 232 29.65 -5.39 -22.36
CA LEU A 232 29.74 -4.26 -23.27
C LEU A 232 31.04 -3.47 -23.08
N VAL A 233 31.37 -3.12 -21.84
CA VAL A 233 32.59 -2.39 -21.49
C VAL A 233 33.86 -3.18 -21.89
N ALA A 234 33.90 -4.47 -21.64
CA ALA A 234 35.06 -5.32 -21.96
C ALA A 234 35.24 -5.55 -23.44
N THR A 235 34.14 -5.78 -24.22
CA THR A 235 34.25 -6.19 -25.63
C THR A 235 34.10 -5.04 -26.62
N ARG A 236 33.45 -3.93 -26.22
CA ARG A 236 33.17 -2.77 -27.07
C ARG A 236 33.37 -1.43 -26.31
N PRO A 237 34.60 -1.15 -25.82
CA PRO A 237 34.87 -0.01 -24.94
C PRO A 237 34.55 1.35 -25.59
N ALA A 238 34.79 1.52 -26.87
CA ALA A 238 34.45 2.75 -27.60
C ALA A 238 32.93 2.98 -27.68
N GLU A 239 32.15 1.92 -27.85
CA GLU A 239 30.68 2.02 -27.82
C GLU A 239 30.17 2.30 -26.38
N ALA A 240 30.75 1.62 -25.38
CA ALA A 240 30.44 1.88 -24.00
C ALA A 240 30.67 3.36 -23.62
N ALA A 241 31.83 3.91 -24.01
CA ALA A 241 32.14 5.32 -23.79
C ALA A 241 31.15 6.27 -24.49
N ARG A 242 30.79 5.99 -25.76
CA ARG A 242 29.76 6.79 -26.47
C ARG A 242 28.40 6.74 -25.78
N ARG A 243 28.05 5.63 -25.13
CA ARG A 243 26.82 5.50 -24.32
C ARG A 243 26.96 6.12 -22.94
N GLY A 244 28.09 6.72 -22.61
CA GLY A 244 28.31 7.41 -21.34
C GLY A 244 28.75 6.48 -20.18
N TYR A 245 29.05 5.21 -20.44
CA TYR A 245 29.57 4.33 -19.41
C TYR A 245 31.02 4.65 -19.05
N VAL A 246 31.32 4.67 -17.76
CA VAL A 246 32.64 4.86 -17.17
C VAL A 246 32.88 3.82 -16.10
N VAL A 247 34.14 3.40 -15.95
CA VAL A 247 34.57 2.51 -14.87
C VAL A 247 35.69 3.24 -14.12
N GLU A 248 35.44 3.49 -12.84
CA GLU A 248 36.38 4.17 -11.94
C GLU A 248 36.50 3.33 -10.66
N GLU A 249 37.71 2.95 -10.32
CA GLU A 249 37.97 2.14 -9.10
C GLU A 249 37.09 0.88 -8.99
N GLY A 250 36.85 0.22 -10.12
CA GLY A 250 35.96 -0.97 -10.17
C GLY A 250 34.46 -0.70 -10.10
N ARG A 251 34.05 0.56 -10.01
CA ARG A 251 32.64 0.99 -10.03
C ARG A 251 32.21 1.28 -11.45
N TYR A 252 31.09 0.71 -11.84
CA TYR A 252 30.46 0.98 -13.13
C TYR A 252 29.42 2.08 -12.96
N ARG A 253 29.54 3.14 -13.76
CA ARG A 253 28.66 4.31 -13.71
C ARG A 253 28.24 4.71 -15.12
N GLN A 254 27.14 5.44 -15.24
CA GLN A 254 26.75 6.07 -16.49
C GLN A 254 26.58 7.58 -16.27
N ARG A 255 27.19 8.37 -17.15
CA ARG A 255 27.13 9.85 -17.10
C ARG A 255 25.69 10.35 -17.36
N PRO A 256 25.31 11.51 -16.82
CA PRO A 256 24.14 12.23 -17.27
C PRO A 256 24.13 12.41 -18.79
N GLY A 257 22.94 12.39 -19.38
CA GLY A 257 22.77 12.60 -20.83
C GLY A 257 21.60 11.82 -21.41
N ALA A 258 21.36 12.01 -22.71
CA ALA A 258 20.20 11.44 -23.42
C ALA A 258 20.12 9.89 -23.37
N ASN A 259 21.28 9.22 -23.24
CA ASN A 259 21.37 7.76 -23.20
C ASN A 259 21.40 7.19 -21.77
N ASN A 260 21.34 8.03 -20.72
CA ASN A 260 21.37 7.57 -19.35
C ASN A 260 20.13 6.72 -19.06
N ALA A 261 20.30 5.52 -18.52
CA ALA A 261 19.20 4.61 -18.22
C ALA A 261 18.19 5.18 -17.19
N LEU A 262 18.64 6.10 -16.31
CA LEU A 262 17.78 6.82 -15.38
C LEU A 262 17.10 8.05 -16.01
N GLY A 263 17.38 8.34 -17.31
CA GLY A 263 16.88 9.53 -17.97
C GLY A 263 17.40 10.81 -17.33
N ARG A 264 16.53 11.81 -17.21
CA ARG A 264 16.84 13.16 -16.77
C ARG A 264 16.48 13.45 -15.31
N MET A 265 15.79 12.53 -14.65
CA MET A 265 15.30 12.71 -13.28
C MET A 265 15.29 11.38 -12.52
N LYS A 266 15.60 11.45 -11.21
CA LYS A 266 15.45 10.37 -10.26
C LYS A 266 14.96 10.92 -8.93
N LEU A 267 14.01 10.23 -8.24
CA LEU A 267 13.60 10.59 -6.90
C LEU A 267 14.61 10.10 -5.84
N VAL A 268 14.85 10.94 -4.85
CA VAL A 268 15.60 10.58 -3.64
C VAL A 268 14.62 9.95 -2.65
N MET A 269 14.59 8.62 -2.58
CA MET A 269 13.67 7.85 -1.73
C MET A 269 14.36 6.62 -1.12
N PRO A 270 15.17 6.79 -0.07
CA PRO A 270 15.86 5.68 0.57
C PRO A 270 14.89 4.60 1.06
N ASN A 271 15.17 3.34 0.73
CA ASN A 271 14.39 2.18 1.13
C ASN A 271 15.25 0.90 1.07
N PRO A 272 14.90 -0.18 1.79
CA PRO A 272 15.69 -1.41 1.84
C PRO A 272 15.71 -2.20 0.52
N TYR A 273 14.78 -1.91 -0.39
CA TYR A 273 14.65 -2.63 -1.67
C TYR A 273 15.51 -2.05 -2.78
N THR A 274 16.19 -0.90 -2.54
CA THR A 274 16.96 -0.16 -3.55
C THR A 274 16.14 0.21 -4.81
N VAL A 275 14.82 0.33 -4.66
CA VAL A 275 13.89 0.75 -5.70
C VAL A 275 13.72 2.26 -5.68
N TYR A 276 13.64 2.86 -6.85
CA TYR A 276 13.37 4.29 -7.01
C TYR A 276 12.52 4.57 -8.25
N LEU A 277 11.88 5.75 -8.26
CA LEU A 277 11.19 6.28 -9.41
C LEU A 277 12.16 7.15 -10.20
N HIS A 278 12.19 7.00 -11.54
CA HIS A 278 13.10 7.72 -12.41
C HIS A 278 12.57 7.88 -13.83
N ASP A 279 13.14 8.79 -14.58
CA ASP A 279 12.92 8.94 -16.02
C ASP A 279 13.58 7.79 -16.82
N THR A 280 13.36 7.74 -18.11
CA THR A 280 13.97 6.74 -19.02
C THR A 280 14.06 7.26 -20.44
N PRO A 281 15.11 6.93 -21.21
CA PRO A 281 15.16 7.21 -22.64
C PRO A 281 14.23 6.30 -23.47
N SER A 282 13.72 5.20 -22.90
CA SER A 282 12.88 4.22 -23.59
C SER A 282 11.41 4.65 -23.59
N GLN A 283 11.11 5.85 -24.09
CA GLN A 283 9.77 6.44 -24.04
C GLN A 283 8.72 5.66 -24.84
N SER A 284 9.12 4.97 -25.92
CA SER A 284 8.18 4.17 -26.73
C SER A 284 7.54 2.99 -25.98
N LEU A 285 8.12 2.57 -24.86
CA LEU A 285 7.56 1.49 -24.04
C LEU A 285 6.29 1.91 -23.29
N PHE A 286 6.04 3.20 -23.12
CA PHE A 286 4.81 3.69 -22.50
C PHE A 286 3.57 3.48 -23.36
N ALA A 287 3.74 3.28 -24.67
CA ALA A 287 2.64 2.94 -25.59
C ALA A 287 2.14 1.48 -25.47
N ARG A 288 2.79 0.66 -24.64
CA ARG A 288 2.36 -0.71 -24.38
C ARG A 288 1.30 -0.76 -23.30
N ASP A 289 0.33 -1.66 -23.45
CA ASP A 289 -0.72 -1.89 -22.42
C ASP A 289 -0.12 -2.53 -21.17
N VAL A 290 0.69 -3.57 -21.31
CA VAL A 290 1.42 -4.21 -20.22
C VAL A 290 2.84 -3.65 -20.16
N ARG A 291 3.18 -3.00 -19.06
CA ARG A 291 4.44 -2.27 -18.91
C ARG A 291 5.36 -2.86 -17.83
N THR A 292 5.66 -4.16 -17.95
CA THR A 292 6.52 -4.93 -17.05
C THR A 292 7.92 -5.13 -17.65
N PHE A 293 8.73 -4.07 -17.75
CA PHE A 293 10.02 -4.10 -18.49
C PHE A 293 11.25 -3.78 -17.63
N SER A 294 11.09 -3.37 -16.36
CA SER A 294 12.22 -2.98 -15.51
C SER A 294 12.77 -4.18 -14.70
N HIS A 295 13.85 -3.94 -13.96
CA HIS A 295 14.42 -4.88 -12.99
C HIS A 295 13.93 -4.58 -11.54
N GLY A 296 12.73 -4.00 -11.41
CA GLY A 296 12.11 -3.67 -10.13
C GLY A 296 11.94 -2.16 -9.89
N CYS A 297 12.80 -1.30 -10.42
CA CYS A 297 12.62 0.16 -10.36
C CYS A 297 11.43 0.61 -11.20
N VAL A 298 10.89 1.79 -10.89
CA VAL A 298 9.71 2.35 -11.54
C VAL A 298 10.15 3.47 -12.49
N ARG A 299 9.95 3.28 -13.81
CA ARG A 299 10.17 4.33 -14.80
C ARG A 299 8.90 5.15 -14.96
N VAL A 300 9.02 6.47 -15.00
CA VAL A 300 7.89 7.40 -15.04
C VAL A 300 7.84 8.07 -16.41
N GLY A 301 6.66 8.04 -17.05
CA GLY A 301 6.36 8.88 -18.21
C GLY A 301 6.22 10.34 -17.76
N ASP A 302 6.53 11.32 -18.60
CA ASP A 302 6.63 12.74 -18.21
C ASP A 302 7.23 12.94 -16.80
N ALA A 303 8.38 12.31 -16.56
CA ALA A 303 9.07 12.36 -15.27
C ALA A 303 9.40 13.81 -14.82
N LEU A 304 9.62 14.73 -15.78
CA LEU A 304 9.85 16.15 -15.47
C LEU A 304 8.57 16.85 -15.02
N GLY A 305 7.39 16.44 -15.52
CA GLY A 305 6.10 16.89 -15.02
C GLY A 305 5.87 16.43 -13.58
N LEU A 306 6.19 15.17 -13.28
CA LEU A 306 6.17 14.69 -11.90
C LEU A 306 7.14 15.49 -11.01
N ALA A 307 8.38 15.74 -11.47
CA ALA A 307 9.35 16.54 -10.71
C ALA A 307 8.81 17.94 -10.40
N ALA A 308 8.27 18.65 -11.41
CA ALA A 308 7.68 19.96 -11.23
C ALA A 308 6.49 19.94 -10.25
N SER A 309 5.62 18.93 -10.35
CA SER A 309 4.50 18.75 -9.44
C SER A 309 4.97 18.52 -8.01
N LEU A 310 5.99 17.67 -7.78
CA LEU A 310 6.55 17.44 -6.45
C LEU A 310 7.17 18.69 -5.84
N LEU A 311 7.80 19.52 -6.66
CA LEU A 311 8.49 20.75 -6.26
C LEU A 311 7.57 21.97 -6.21
N SER A 312 6.28 21.87 -6.55
CA SER A 312 5.35 22.99 -6.70
C SER A 312 5.13 23.83 -5.44
N SER A 313 5.44 23.27 -4.25
CA SER A 313 5.44 24.04 -2.98
C SER A 313 6.61 25.03 -2.86
N MET A 314 7.56 24.98 -3.78
CA MET A 314 8.73 25.87 -3.84
C MET A 314 8.62 26.76 -5.10
N PRO A 315 8.28 28.05 -4.98
CA PRO A 315 7.96 28.93 -6.12
C PRO A 315 9.03 29.01 -7.20
N GLN A 316 10.31 28.77 -6.83
CA GLN A 316 11.44 28.77 -7.76
C GLN A 316 11.58 27.48 -8.59
N TRP A 317 10.68 26.50 -8.44
CA TRP A 317 10.77 25.19 -9.07
C TRP A 317 9.50 24.79 -9.86
N ASP A 318 9.04 25.70 -10.71
CA ASP A 318 8.03 25.35 -11.71
C ASP A 318 8.61 24.47 -12.85
N ARG A 319 7.78 24.04 -13.78
CA ARG A 319 8.20 23.22 -14.92
C ARG A 319 9.30 23.89 -15.74
N LYS A 320 9.26 25.21 -15.96
CA LYS A 320 10.26 25.94 -16.71
C LYS A 320 11.65 25.91 -16.05
N HIS A 321 11.68 26.04 -14.74
CA HIS A 321 12.94 25.96 -13.98
C HIS A 321 13.49 24.50 -13.94
N VAL A 322 12.63 23.50 -13.85
CA VAL A 322 13.04 22.09 -13.97
C VAL A 322 13.65 21.82 -15.36
N ASP A 323 13.00 22.27 -16.43
CA ASP A 323 13.50 22.11 -17.81
C ASP A 323 14.83 22.84 -18.01
N ALA A 324 14.99 24.07 -17.49
CA ALA A 324 16.24 24.83 -17.54
C ALA A 324 17.38 24.11 -16.77
N ALA A 325 17.12 23.58 -15.60
CA ALA A 325 18.09 22.81 -14.82
C ALA A 325 18.52 21.55 -15.58
N VAL A 326 17.59 20.85 -16.22
CA VAL A 326 17.89 19.68 -17.06
C VAL A 326 18.73 20.09 -18.28
N ALA A 327 18.38 21.19 -18.95
CA ALA A 327 19.12 21.68 -20.12
C ALA A 327 20.58 22.08 -19.80
N SER A 328 20.87 22.42 -18.54
CA SER A 328 22.25 22.72 -18.10
C SER A 328 23.20 21.52 -18.19
N GLY A 329 22.68 20.29 -18.26
CA GLY A 329 23.45 19.05 -18.23
C GLY A 329 24.14 18.74 -16.90
N LYS A 330 24.05 19.64 -15.91
CA LYS A 330 24.68 19.48 -14.59
C LYS A 330 23.79 18.67 -13.65
N THR A 331 24.39 17.75 -12.93
CA THR A 331 23.67 17.03 -11.86
C THR A 331 23.30 18.00 -10.74
N GLN A 332 22.03 18.07 -10.40
CA GLN A 332 21.53 18.90 -9.32
C GLN A 332 20.54 18.12 -8.45
N THR A 333 20.75 18.18 -7.13
CA THR A 333 19.78 17.63 -6.17
C THR A 333 18.96 18.75 -5.57
N VAL A 334 17.64 18.64 -5.66
CA VAL A 334 16.67 19.55 -5.07
C VAL A 334 15.95 18.83 -3.95
N SER A 335 16.16 19.25 -2.71
CA SER A 335 15.50 18.67 -1.55
C SER A 335 14.08 19.22 -1.38
N LEU A 336 13.14 18.37 -1.01
CA LEU A 336 11.81 18.81 -0.59
C LEU A 336 11.89 19.48 0.79
N PRO A 337 11.04 20.47 1.10
CA PRO A 337 10.98 21.10 2.42
C PRO A 337 10.69 20.13 3.55
N ALA A 338 9.87 19.11 3.28
CA ALA A 338 9.60 17.98 4.16
C ALA A 338 9.53 16.68 3.37
N PRO A 339 9.97 15.54 3.96
CA PRO A 339 9.85 14.25 3.31
C PRO A 339 8.39 13.89 3.05
N MET A 340 8.04 13.52 1.82
CA MET A 340 6.69 13.18 1.38
C MET A 340 6.51 11.66 1.32
N PRO A 341 5.45 11.08 1.88
CA PRO A 341 5.17 9.65 1.76
C PRO A 341 5.02 9.20 0.31
N VAL A 342 5.54 8.01 0.02
CA VAL A 342 5.29 7.27 -1.22
C VAL A 342 4.91 5.84 -0.86
N TYR A 343 3.81 5.38 -1.45
CA TYR A 343 3.29 4.04 -1.30
C TYR A 343 3.34 3.33 -2.64
N VAL A 344 4.17 2.31 -2.74
CA VAL A 344 4.20 1.42 -3.90
C VAL A 344 3.31 0.23 -3.58
N ALA A 345 2.15 0.16 -4.22
CA ALA A 345 1.10 -0.80 -3.94
C ALA A 345 0.71 -1.59 -5.20
N TYR A 346 -0.25 -2.51 -5.05
CA TYR A 346 -0.73 -3.36 -6.11
C TYR A 346 -2.25 -3.48 -6.00
N PHE A 347 -2.98 -2.69 -6.80
CA PHE A 347 -4.44 -2.72 -6.86
C PHE A 347 -4.88 -3.12 -8.26
N THR A 348 -5.61 -4.23 -8.37
CA THR A 348 -6.14 -4.75 -9.64
C THR A 348 -7.52 -4.18 -9.98
N ALA A 349 -8.08 -3.36 -9.09
CA ALA A 349 -9.29 -2.60 -9.33
C ALA A 349 -9.17 -1.19 -8.72
N GLU A 350 -9.59 -0.18 -9.48
CA GLU A 350 -9.69 1.22 -9.02
C GLU A 350 -10.96 1.87 -9.58
N PRO A 351 -11.51 2.90 -8.92
CA PRO A 351 -12.57 3.70 -9.50
C PRO A 351 -12.14 4.37 -10.81
N ASP A 352 -13.06 4.49 -11.76
CA ASP A 352 -12.80 5.17 -13.04
C ASP A 352 -13.04 6.69 -13.00
N GLY A 353 -13.52 7.20 -11.86
CA GLY A 353 -13.88 8.61 -11.67
C GLY A 353 -15.26 8.99 -12.22
N ALA A 354 -15.94 8.09 -12.93
CA ALA A 354 -17.29 8.29 -13.49
C ALA A 354 -18.36 7.44 -12.77
N GLY A 355 -17.99 6.80 -11.65
CA GLY A 355 -18.88 5.94 -10.85
C GLY A 355 -18.76 4.45 -11.18
N GLY A 356 -17.89 4.07 -12.13
CA GLY A 356 -17.54 2.70 -12.46
C GLY A 356 -16.19 2.26 -11.87
N VAL A 357 -15.74 1.07 -12.30
CA VAL A 357 -14.48 0.46 -11.87
C VAL A 357 -13.64 0.08 -13.08
N ARG A 358 -12.37 0.46 -13.05
CA ARG A 358 -11.34 -0.05 -13.96
C ARG A 358 -10.71 -1.30 -13.34
N TYR A 359 -10.66 -2.38 -14.10
CA TYR A 359 -9.98 -3.62 -13.73
C TYR A 359 -8.66 -3.73 -14.49
N PHE A 360 -7.61 -4.17 -13.81
CA PHE A 360 -6.26 -4.30 -14.37
C PHE A 360 -5.81 -5.75 -14.39
N PRO A 361 -4.97 -6.14 -15.35
CA PRO A 361 -4.39 -7.48 -15.38
C PRO A 361 -3.59 -7.78 -14.11
N ASP A 362 -3.80 -8.96 -13.52
CA ASP A 362 -2.99 -9.45 -12.40
C ASP A 362 -1.64 -9.99 -12.89
N VAL A 363 -0.76 -9.08 -13.37
CA VAL A 363 0.51 -9.42 -14.00
C VAL A 363 1.51 -10.14 -13.07
N TYR A 364 1.35 -9.97 -11.76
CA TYR A 364 2.21 -10.62 -10.75
C TYR A 364 1.53 -11.79 -10.05
N LYS A 365 0.33 -12.17 -10.47
CA LYS A 365 -0.48 -13.27 -9.90
C LYS A 365 -0.68 -13.11 -8.37
N ARG A 366 -1.02 -11.90 -7.95
CA ARG A 366 -1.22 -11.56 -6.54
C ARG A 366 -2.67 -11.56 -6.09
N ASP A 367 -3.63 -11.74 -7.01
CA ASP A 367 -5.05 -11.93 -6.66
C ASP A 367 -5.31 -13.36 -6.16
N GLY A 368 -4.40 -14.30 -6.51
CA GLY A 368 -4.49 -15.69 -6.08
C GLY A 368 -5.80 -16.34 -6.50
N ASN A 369 -6.21 -17.36 -5.77
CA ASN A 369 -7.59 -17.85 -5.79
C ASN A 369 -8.41 -17.00 -4.81
N ALA A 370 -8.54 -15.70 -5.10
CA ALA A 370 -9.46 -14.85 -4.37
C ALA A 370 -10.86 -15.42 -4.57
N THR A 371 -11.30 -16.23 -3.62
CA THR A 371 -12.69 -16.63 -3.53
C THR A 371 -13.40 -15.53 -2.74
N ALA A 372 -14.53 -15.06 -3.26
CA ALA A 372 -15.46 -14.32 -2.42
C ALA A 372 -15.73 -15.15 -1.15
N PRO A 373 -15.95 -14.52 0.02
CA PRO A 373 -16.37 -15.25 1.21
C PRO A 373 -17.50 -16.20 0.84
N ASP A 374 -17.50 -17.43 1.39
CA ASP A 374 -18.61 -18.36 1.17
C ASP A 374 -19.94 -17.74 1.63
N ASP A 375 -21.07 -18.34 1.22
CA ASP A 375 -22.41 -17.84 1.59
C ASP A 375 -22.65 -17.84 3.12
N ASN A 376 -21.79 -18.49 3.89
CA ASN A 376 -21.76 -18.46 5.36
C ASN A 376 -20.78 -17.41 5.90
N GLY A 377 -20.16 -16.65 5.02
CA GLY A 377 -19.28 -15.57 5.40
C GLY A 377 -18.02 -15.98 6.14
N ARG A 378 -17.55 -17.21 5.98
CA ARG A 378 -16.29 -17.65 6.57
C ARG A 378 -15.17 -17.34 5.59
N CYS A 379 -14.18 -16.61 6.08
CA CYS A 379 -12.89 -16.56 5.42
C CYS A 379 -12.31 -17.98 5.49
N THR A 380 -12.31 -18.71 4.39
CA THR A 380 -11.61 -20.00 4.31
C THR A 380 -10.13 -19.75 4.48
N GLN A 381 -9.55 -20.27 5.55
CA GLN A 381 -8.12 -20.26 5.84
C GLN A 381 -7.33 -21.03 4.78
#